data_954a1b00ddd81a8a180062f42d6bb283
#
_entry.id   954a1b00ddd81a8a180062f42d6bb283
#
_cell.length_a   1.000
_cell.length_b   1.000
_cell.length_c   1.000
_cell.angle_alpha   90.00
_cell.angle_beta   90.00
_cell.angle_gamma   90.00
#
_symmetry.space_group_name_H-M   'P 1'
#
loop_
_entity.id
_entity.type
_entity.pdbx_description
1 polymer ?
#
loop_
_entity_poly.entity_id
_entity_poly.type
_entity_poly.pdbx_seq_one_letter_code
_entity_poly.pdbx_strand_id
1 'polypeptide(L)'
;MFYNHNIMSRKQTIAIFSALLTALALSTTLGGFAVTSASAQGETKVSIVSGASTMADKAFSPNPVNVKVGDTVTWTNDDSQPHTVVSGSGSSDPKMGKDFNSSPNFNPLLVSKQTFQHKFTTAGELPYFCALHPTMVGKVVVS
;
A
#
# COMPACT_ATOMS: atom_id res chain seq x y z
N MET A 1 2.51 41.28 -40.21
CA MET A 1 3.19 41.06 -38.92
C MET A 1 3.34 39.53 -38.75
N PHE A 2 4.52 39.03 -39.14
CA PHE A 2 4.77 37.60 -39.29
C PHE A 2 5.37 37.04 -37.99
N TYR A 3 4.73 36.03 -37.41
CA TYR A 3 5.25 35.34 -36.23
C TYR A 3 5.92 34.03 -36.71
N ASN A 4 7.21 33.95 -36.51
CA ASN A 4 8.06 32.86 -36.95
C ASN A 4 8.12 31.78 -35.91
N HIS A 5 7.63 30.55 -36.22
CA HIS A 5 7.75 29.38 -35.36
C HIS A 5 9.07 28.68 -35.62
N ASN A 6 9.98 28.80 -34.67
CA ASN A 6 11.24 28.06 -34.68
C ASN A 6 11.03 26.70 -33.97
N ILE A 7 10.87 25.65 -34.76
CA ILE A 7 10.84 24.26 -34.29
C ILE A 7 12.28 23.78 -34.17
N MET A 8 12.79 23.70 -32.95
CA MET A 8 14.10 23.10 -32.67
C MET A 8 13.99 21.58 -32.60
N SER A 9 14.40 20.93 -33.69
CA SER A 9 14.62 19.49 -33.77
C SER A 9 15.86 19.10 -32.96
N ARG A 10 15.72 18.43 -31.84
CA ARG A 10 16.82 17.77 -31.12
C ARG A 10 17.11 16.42 -31.74
N LYS A 11 18.12 16.35 -32.58
CA LYS A 11 18.76 15.12 -33.04
C LYS A 11 19.49 14.47 -31.84
N GLN A 12 19.03 13.32 -31.38
CA GLN A 12 19.76 12.51 -30.41
C GLN A 12 20.90 11.79 -31.13
N THR A 13 22.10 12.09 -30.73
CA THR A 13 23.33 11.42 -31.21
C THR A 13 23.54 10.18 -30.35
N ILE A 14 23.39 9.02 -30.95
CA ILE A 14 23.74 7.72 -30.36
C ILE A 14 25.24 7.55 -30.48
N ALA A 15 25.97 7.61 -29.39
CA ALA A 15 27.38 7.24 -29.33
C ALA A 15 27.53 5.77 -29.06
N ILE A 16 27.96 5.01 -30.05
CA ILE A 16 28.34 3.61 -29.95
C ILE A 16 29.80 3.57 -29.47
N PHE A 17 30.05 3.10 -28.26
CA PHE A 17 31.41 2.77 -27.82
C PHE A 17 31.66 1.28 -28.00
N SER A 18 32.52 0.99 -28.98
CA SER A 18 33.09 -0.33 -29.23
C SER A 18 34.18 -0.67 -28.22
N ALA A 19 34.11 -1.87 -27.80
CA ALA A 19 35.07 -2.78 -27.18
C ALA A 19 36.53 -2.40 -27.11
N LEU A 20 37.16 -2.62 -25.97
CA LEU A 20 38.50 -3.22 -25.93
C LEU A 20 38.58 -4.22 -24.76
N LEU A 21 38.79 -5.49 -25.15
CA LEU A 21 39.19 -6.57 -24.25
C LEU A 21 40.62 -6.35 -23.80
N THR A 22 40.87 -6.34 -22.48
CA THR A 22 42.18 -6.75 -21.94
C THR A 22 41.94 -7.65 -20.74
N ALA A 23 42.25 -8.92 -20.94
CA ALA A 23 42.39 -9.88 -19.87
C ALA A 23 43.67 -9.56 -19.09
N LEU A 24 43.66 -9.59 -17.76
CA LEU A 24 44.67 -10.25 -16.95
C LEU A 24 44.38 -10.19 -15.43
N ALA A 25 44.66 -11.33 -14.82
CA ALA A 25 45.00 -11.59 -13.42
C ALA A 25 43.89 -12.02 -12.47
N LEU A 26 43.94 -13.30 -12.21
CA LEU A 26 43.46 -14.02 -11.02
C LEU A 26 43.83 -13.27 -9.72
N SER A 27 42.86 -12.91 -8.94
CA SER A 27 43.00 -12.85 -7.48
C SER A 27 41.68 -13.35 -6.89
N THR A 28 41.72 -14.60 -6.42
CA THR A 28 40.67 -15.26 -5.64
C THR A 28 40.60 -14.66 -4.25
N THR A 29 39.82 -13.62 -4.08
CA THR A 29 39.31 -13.24 -2.76
C THR A 29 37.94 -13.87 -2.62
N LEU A 30 37.83 -14.90 -1.79
CA LEU A 30 36.54 -15.38 -1.25
C LEU A 30 35.94 -14.27 -0.39
N GLY A 31 35.39 -13.25 -1.02
CA GLY A 31 34.50 -12.32 -0.39
C GLY A 31 33.12 -12.97 -0.37
N GLY A 32 32.70 -13.47 0.81
CA GLY A 32 31.33 -13.93 0.99
C GLY A 32 30.36 -12.80 0.69
N PHE A 33 29.70 -12.87 -0.46
CA PHE A 33 28.55 -12.03 -0.72
C PHE A 33 27.43 -12.51 0.21
N ALA A 34 27.23 -11.79 1.30
CA ALA A 34 26.02 -11.91 2.07
C ALA A 34 24.89 -11.45 1.15
N VAL A 35 24.23 -12.42 0.47
CA VAL A 35 22.95 -12.16 -0.18
C VAL A 35 21.95 -11.84 0.93
N THR A 36 21.80 -10.56 1.24
CA THR A 36 20.67 -10.08 2.01
C THR A 36 19.44 -10.38 1.14
N SER A 37 18.74 -11.46 1.46
CA SER A 37 17.43 -11.75 0.88
C SER A 37 16.54 -10.57 1.27
N ALA A 38 16.35 -9.61 0.37
CA ALA A 38 15.29 -8.65 0.49
C ALA A 38 13.98 -9.45 0.46
N SER A 39 13.34 -9.60 1.61
CA SER A 39 11.99 -10.17 1.66
C SER A 39 11.12 -9.32 0.75
N ALA A 40 10.59 -9.91 -0.31
CA ALA A 40 9.62 -9.26 -1.15
C ALA A 40 8.45 -8.84 -0.24
N GLN A 41 8.20 -7.54 -0.13
CA GLN A 41 7.08 -7.02 0.65
C GLN A 41 5.81 -7.46 -0.04
N GLY A 42 4.94 -8.16 0.70
CA GLY A 42 3.65 -8.59 0.21
C GLY A 42 2.67 -7.44 0.15
N GLU A 43 1.79 -7.45 -0.84
CA GLU A 43 0.59 -6.62 -0.88
C GLU A 43 -0.63 -7.52 -0.71
N THR A 44 -1.45 -7.22 0.29
CA THR A 44 -2.72 -7.91 0.54
C THR A 44 -3.87 -6.96 0.31
N LYS A 45 -4.88 -7.41 -0.46
CA LYS A 45 -6.06 -6.61 -0.79
C LYS A 45 -7.24 -7.00 0.09
N VAL A 46 -7.97 -5.97 0.55
CA VAL A 46 -9.22 -6.11 1.31
C VAL A 46 -10.29 -5.30 0.59
N SER A 47 -11.42 -5.92 0.31
CA SER A 47 -12.61 -5.25 -0.23
C SER A 47 -13.52 -4.81 0.90
N ILE A 48 -13.99 -3.56 0.86
CA ILE A 48 -15.18 -3.13 1.56
C ILE A 48 -16.34 -3.52 0.63
N VAL A 49 -17.04 -4.59 0.97
CA VAL A 49 -17.97 -5.25 0.05
C VAL A 49 -19.24 -4.44 -0.21
N SER A 50 -19.93 -4.70 -1.32
CA SER A 50 -21.20 -4.04 -1.61
C SER A 50 -22.23 -4.32 -0.51
N GLY A 51 -22.90 -3.29 0.00
CA GLY A 51 -23.85 -3.35 1.11
C GLY A 51 -23.20 -3.51 2.49
N ALA A 52 -21.92 -3.18 2.61
CA ALA A 52 -21.10 -3.36 3.81
C ALA A 52 -21.71 -2.78 5.09
N SER A 53 -22.44 -1.67 5.01
CA SER A 53 -23.02 -0.97 6.17
C SER A 53 -23.93 -1.85 7.06
N THR A 54 -24.44 -2.99 6.53
CA THR A 54 -25.32 -3.92 7.24
C THR A 54 -24.68 -5.28 7.50
N MET A 55 -23.41 -5.49 7.13
CA MET A 55 -22.77 -6.81 7.11
C MET A 55 -21.85 -7.12 8.29
N ALA A 56 -21.73 -6.20 9.24
CA ALA A 56 -20.92 -6.33 10.45
C ALA A 56 -19.48 -6.85 10.17
N ASP A 57 -19.10 -8.01 10.67
CA ASP A 57 -17.80 -8.65 10.49
C ASP A 57 -17.53 -9.16 9.06
N LYS A 58 -18.56 -9.21 8.20
CA LYS A 58 -18.45 -9.56 6.77
C LYS A 58 -18.32 -8.34 5.85
N ALA A 59 -18.34 -7.15 6.41
CA ALA A 59 -18.23 -5.89 5.67
C ALA A 59 -16.87 -5.72 4.97
N PHE A 60 -15.81 -6.32 5.52
CA PHE A 60 -14.46 -6.36 4.96
C PHE A 60 -14.11 -7.79 4.54
N SER A 61 -13.54 -7.97 3.36
CA SER A 61 -13.17 -9.30 2.85
C SER A 61 -11.78 -9.30 2.21
N PRO A 62 -10.85 -10.18 2.66
CA PRO A 62 -10.99 -11.13 3.77
C PRO A 62 -11.02 -10.46 5.15
N ASN A 63 -11.61 -11.16 6.15
CA ASN A 63 -11.58 -10.77 7.54
C ASN A 63 -11.57 -12.03 8.45
N PRO A 64 -10.55 -12.25 9.31
CA PRO A 64 -9.36 -11.40 9.46
C PRO A 64 -8.45 -11.44 8.23
N VAL A 65 -7.61 -10.40 8.06
CA VAL A 65 -6.54 -10.39 7.08
C VAL A 65 -5.20 -10.71 7.75
N ASN A 66 -4.47 -11.71 7.22
CA ASN A 66 -3.18 -12.13 7.76
C ASN A 66 -2.05 -11.61 6.88
N VAL A 67 -1.06 -10.94 7.47
CA VAL A 67 0.10 -10.36 6.79
C VAL A 67 1.37 -10.57 7.62
N LYS A 68 2.52 -10.31 7.03
CA LYS A 68 3.83 -10.30 7.71
C LYS A 68 4.25 -8.87 8.03
N VAL A 69 5.17 -8.73 8.99
CA VAL A 69 5.85 -7.45 9.22
C VAL A 69 6.53 -7.00 7.93
N GLY A 70 6.26 -5.76 7.53
CA GLY A 70 6.73 -5.19 6.28
C GLY A 70 5.71 -5.18 5.14
N ASP A 71 4.65 -5.98 5.23
CA ASP A 71 3.60 -6.04 4.20
C ASP A 71 2.69 -4.81 4.23
N THR A 72 2.07 -4.55 3.09
CA THR A 72 1.09 -3.48 2.91
C THR A 72 -0.30 -4.09 2.70
N VAL A 73 -1.30 -3.56 3.38
CA VAL A 73 -2.71 -3.86 3.11
C VAL A 73 -3.32 -2.70 2.33
N THR A 74 -4.04 -3.04 1.27
CA THR A 74 -4.79 -2.10 0.44
C THR A 74 -6.29 -2.39 0.58
N TRP A 75 -7.03 -1.48 1.20
CA TRP A 75 -8.49 -1.53 1.24
C TRP A 75 -9.05 -0.82 0.02
N THR A 76 -10.00 -1.45 -0.66
CA THR A 76 -10.74 -0.84 -1.78
C THR A 76 -12.20 -0.74 -1.40
N ASN A 77 -12.81 0.42 -1.57
CA ASN A 77 -14.25 0.56 -1.39
C ASN A 77 -14.98 0.06 -2.65
N ASP A 78 -15.52 -1.15 -2.59
CA ASP A 78 -16.35 -1.75 -3.64
C ASP A 78 -17.85 -1.51 -3.43
N ASP A 79 -18.22 -0.82 -2.33
CA ASP A 79 -19.58 -0.36 -2.09
C ASP A 79 -19.89 0.95 -2.83
N SER A 80 -21.15 1.26 -2.97
CA SER A 80 -21.65 2.54 -3.50
C SER A 80 -21.63 3.66 -2.44
N GLN A 81 -21.65 3.30 -1.15
CA GLN A 81 -21.62 4.25 -0.03
C GLN A 81 -20.18 4.61 0.36
N PRO A 82 -19.96 5.81 0.91
CA PRO A 82 -18.66 6.18 1.46
C PRO A 82 -18.40 5.45 2.78
N HIS A 83 -17.13 5.05 2.99
CA HIS A 83 -16.67 4.36 4.18
C HIS A 83 -15.38 4.95 4.72
N THR A 84 -14.94 4.46 5.88
CA THR A 84 -13.64 4.74 6.48
C THR A 84 -12.99 3.43 6.94
N VAL A 85 -11.67 3.46 7.09
CA VAL A 85 -10.89 2.37 7.69
C VAL A 85 -10.08 2.97 8.82
N VAL A 86 -10.47 2.71 10.06
CA VAL A 86 -9.90 3.36 11.25
C VAL A 86 -9.47 2.29 12.24
N SER A 87 -8.20 2.30 12.68
CA SER A 87 -7.71 1.40 13.71
C SER A 87 -8.40 1.62 15.05
N GLY A 88 -8.60 0.54 15.81
CA GLY A 88 -9.28 0.54 17.10
C GLY A 88 -10.50 -0.37 17.14
N SER A 89 -11.01 -0.62 18.33
CA SER A 89 -12.16 -1.48 18.58
C SER A 89 -13.52 -0.77 18.49
N GLY A 90 -13.52 0.52 18.15
CA GLY A 90 -14.72 1.35 18.02
C GLY A 90 -14.46 2.82 18.37
N SER A 91 -15.50 3.63 18.28
CA SER A 91 -15.42 5.09 18.51
C SER A 91 -15.05 5.51 19.94
N SER A 92 -15.22 4.62 20.90
CA SER A 92 -14.85 4.87 22.31
C SER A 92 -13.43 4.38 22.65
N ASP A 93 -12.72 3.78 21.69
CA ASP A 93 -11.36 3.30 21.91
C ASP A 93 -10.39 4.50 22.03
N PRO A 94 -9.64 4.64 23.14
CA PRO A 94 -8.67 5.71 23.31
C PRO A 94 -7.51 5.66 22.30
N LYS A 95 -7.34 4.50 21.62
CA LYS A 95 -6.35 4.29 20.56
C LYS A 95 -6.94 4.44 19.15
N MET A 96 -8.23 4.82 19.04
CA MET A 96 -8.88 5.00 17.74
C MET A 96 -8.06 5.86 16.79
N GLY A 97 -7.77 5.32 15.61
CA GLY A 97 -7.07 6.01 14.53
C GLY A 97 -5.59 6.32 14.76
N LYS A 98 -4.98 5.78 15.85
CA LYS A 98 -3.57 6.06 16.16
C LYS A 98 -2.60 5.23 15.33
N ASP A 99 -2.98 4.01 14.96
CA ASP A 99 -2.13 3.17 14.12
C ASP A 99 -2.34 3.50 12.65
N PHE A 100 -3.59 3.61 12.22
CA PHE A 100 -3.96 4.06 10.87
C PHE A 100 -5.37 4.65 10.83
N ASN A 101 -5.60 5.58 9.90
CA ASN A 101 -6.87 6.21 9.67
C ASN A 101 -6.96 6.68 8.21
N SER A 102 -7.89 6.14 7.44
CA SER A 102 -8.12 6.52 6.04
C SER A 102 -8.72 7.91 5.89
N SER A 103 -9.35 8.44 6.95
CA SER A 103 -10.17 9.65 6.88
C SER A 103 -10.07 10.47 8.17
N PRO A 104 -8.88 11.06 8.45
CA PRO A 104 -8.72 11.95 9.59
C PRO A 104 -9.77 13.08 9.53
N ASN A 105 -10.49 13.31 10.64
CA ASN A 105 -11.59 14.28 10.69
C ASN A 105 -12.67 14.07 9.61
N PHE A 106 -12.90 12.81 9.19
CA PHE A 106 -13.86 12.43 8.15
C PHE A 106 -13.62 13.10 6.79
N ASN A 107 -12.38 13.45 6.48
CA ASN A 107 -12.02 14.06 5.21
C ASN A 107 -10.59 13.66 4.76
N PRO A 108 -10.43 13.11 3.52
CA PRO A 108 -11.48 12.63 2.63
C PRO A 108 -12.11 11.32 3.09
N LEU A 109 -13.35 11.05 2.70
CA LEU A 109 -13.97 9.72 2.84
C LEU A 109 -13.53 8.82 1.68
N LEU A 110 -13.47 7.52 1.92
CA LEU A 110 -13.29 6.53 0.85
C LEU A 110 -14.63 6.38 0.11
N VAL A 111 -14.79 7.10 -1.00
CA VAL A 111 -15.93 6.91 -1.89
C VAL A 111 -15.72 5.68 -2.79
N SER A 112 -16.75 5.26 -3.52
CA SER A 112 -16.70 4.06 -4.37
C SER A 112 -15.45 4.03 -5.26
N LYS A 113 -14.78 2.86 -5.28
CA LYS A 113 -13.54 2.55 -6.02
C LYS A 113 -12.28 3.26 -5.52
N GLN A 114 -12.36 4.07 -4.50
CA GLN A 114 -11.17 4.61 -3.85
C GLN A 114 -10.49 3.57 -2.95
N THR A 115 -9.19 3.75 -2.75
CA THR A 115 -8.34 2.86 -1.97
C THR A 115 -7.66 3.61 -0.84
N PHE A 116 -7.37 2.87 0.23
CA PHE A 116 -6.51 3.26 1.33
C PHE A 116 -5.44 2.20 1.52
N GLN A 117 -4.22 2.60 1.82
CA GLN A 117 -3.09 1.70 2.04
C GLN A 117 -2.43 1.98 3.39
N HIS A 118 -2.01 0.90 4.06
CA HIS A 118 -1.19 0.99 5.26
C HIS A 118 -0.14 -0.12 5.29
N LYS A 119 1.11 0.24 5.62
CA LYS A 119 2.22 -0.70 5.79
C LYS A 119 2.35 -1.08 7.26
N PHE A 120 2.34 -2.38 7.55
CA PHE A 120 2.44 -2.89 8.92
C PHE A 120 3.89 -3.17 9.28
N THR A 121 4.42 -2.46 10.27
CA THR A 121 5.85 -2.55 10.68
C THR A 121 6.07 -3.26 12.01
N THR A 122 4.99 -3.62 12.72
CA THR A 122 5.05 -4.25 14.04
C THR A 122 4.07 -5.42 14.08
N ALA A 123 4.51 -6.56 14.62
CA ALA A 123 3.67 -7.73 14.82
C ALA A 123 2.58 -7.46 15.87
N GLY A 124 1.40 -8.07 15.67
CA GLY A 124 0.28 -7.95 16.59
C GLY A 124 -1.08 -8.09 15.92
N GLU A 125 -2.14 -8.01 16.72
CA GLU A 125 -3.52 -7.97 16.24
C GLU A 125 -4.03 -6.53 16.32
N LEU A 126 -4.46 -6.00 15.17
CA LEU A 126 -4.97 -4.66 15.06
C LEU A 126 -6.43 -4.69 14.60
N PRO A 127 -7.38 -4.52 15.51
CA PRO A 127 -8.78 -4.33 15.16
C PRO A 127 -8.95 -3.00 14.42
N TYR A 128 -9.94 -2.96 13.53
CA TYR A 128 -10.33 -1.73 12.83
C TYR A 128 -11.83 -1.74 12.51
N PHE A 129 -12.36 -0.58 12.18
CA PHE A 129 -13.79 -0.41 11.92
C PHE A 129 -14.06 0.75 10.96
N CYS A 130 -15.31 0.87 10.51
CA CYS A 130 -15.79 2.05 9.80
C CYS A 130 -16.42 3.04 10.78
N ALA A 131 -15.87 4.26 10.89
CA ALA A 131 -16.38 5.25 11.82
C ALA A 131 -17.77 5.81 11.43
N LEU A 132 -18.18 5.68 10.15
CA LEU A 132 -19.53 6.04 9.69
C LEU A 132 -20.55 4.94 10.03
N HIS A 133 -20.12 3.68 10.08
CA HIS A 133 -20.94 2.49 10.32
C HIS A 133 -20.25 1.63 11.36
N PRO A 134 -20.35 1.95 12.66
CA PRO A 134 -19.53 1.35 13.73
C PRO A 134 -19.70 -0.18 13.92
N THR A 135 -20.74 -0.76 13.33
CA THR A 135 -20.94 -2.22 13.31
C THR A 135 -20.03 -2.94 12.32
N MET A 136 -19.50 -2.21 11.31
CA MET A 136 -18.54 -2.75 10.35
C MET A 136 -17.18 -2.88 11.02
N VAL A 137 -16.76 -4.09 11.31
CA VAL A 137 -15.52 -4.39 12.03
C VAL A 137 -14.64 -5.36 11.26
N GLY A 138 -13.33 -5.19 11.39
CA GLY A 138 -12.32 -6.05 10.81
C GLY A 138 -11.11 -6.19 11.73
N LYS A 139 -10.19 -7.09 11.35
CA LYS A 139 -8.94 -7.32 12.06
C LYS A 139 -7.80 -7.59 11.08
N VAL A 140 -6.64 -6.98 11.32
CA VAL A 140 -5.36 -7.37 10.72
C VAL A 140 -4.56 -8.15 11.76
N VAL A 141 -4.01 -9.29 11.34
CA VAL A 141 -3.08 -10.11 12.12
C VAL A 141 -1.73 -10.04 11.45
N VAL A 142 -0.75 -9.45 12.13
CA VAL A 142 0.61 -9.23 11.64
C VAL A 142 1.56 -10.19 12.36
N SER A 143 2.29 -11.02 11.61
CA SER A 143 3.22 -12.03 12.12
C SER A 143 4.67 -11.81 11.66
#